data_441b50075557c3a3d125bdfad726c906
#
_entry.id   441b50075557c3a3d125bdfad726c906
#
_cell.length_a   1.000
_cell.length_b   1.000
_cell.length_c   1.000
_cell.angle_alpha   90.00
_cell.angle_beta   90.00
_cell.angle_gamma   90.00
#
_symmetry.space_group_name_H-M   'P 1'
#
loop_
_entity.id
_entity.type
_entity.pdbx_description
1 polymer ?
#
loop_
_entity_poly.entity_id
_entity_poly.type
_entity_poly.pdbx_seq_one_letter_code
_entity_poly.pdbx_strand_id
1 'polypeptide(L)'
;FINRYKTLTGKWISHKYNVPKYLKHLPTSIIPLKSEEDILETATYIDRNAIMAGFKGLPSEYPWGSCQLMFKTDKTRLANCKKIKDFSENELRDLLRTRVSLPGDWLVNNNGMIMPECFVDLEAIEKLFKTPARYLYFLTKKLEGKVDLSISRSQKSFVPDKELRKIAADLAQKTFGTSDIQSLKVNDRIRLAKRLKSEYLS
;
A
#
# COMPACT_ATOMS: atom_id res chain seq x y z
N PHE A 1 7.71 -1.86 -18.84
CA PHE A 1 6.91 -2.16 -17.67
C PHE A 1 6.36 -0.87 -17.00
N ILE A 2 7.25 0.04 -16.55
CA ILE A 2 6.88 1.24 -15.74
C ILE A 2 5.85 2.12 -16.46
N ASN A 3 6.04 2.41 -17.75
CA ASN A 3 5.10 3.23 -18.51
C ASN A 3 3.71 2.56 -18.62
N ARG A 4 3.65 1.24 -18.79
CA ARG A 4 2.39 0.48 -18.81
C ARG A 4 1.70 0.53 -17.46
N TYR A 5 2.44 0.30 -16.38
CA TYR A 5 1.96 0.42 -15.01
C TYR A 5 1.38 1.82 -14.72
N LYS A 6 2.14 2.88 -15.01
CA LYS A 6 1.67 4.28 -14.82
C LYS A 6 0.40 4.58 -15.63
N THR A 7 0.32 4.05 -16.85
CA THR A 7 -0.85 4.27 -17.70
C THR A 7 -2.09 3.57 -17.14
N LEU A 8 -1.97 2.31 -16.75
CA LEU A 8 -3.11 1.54 -16.25
C LEU A 8 -3.57 2.05 -14.88
N THR A 9 -2.63 2.27 -13.97
CA THR A 9 -2.92 2.80 -12.62
C THR A 9 -3.47 4.23 -12.71
N GLY A 10 -2.90 5.06 -13.58
CA GLY A 10 -3.39 6.42 -13.80
C GLY A 10 -4.81 6.47 -14.36
N LYS A 11 -5.16 5.57 -15.29
CA LYS A 11 -6.54 5.43 -15.78
C LYS A 11 -7.49 5.01 -14.68
N TRP A 12 -7.09 4.02 -13.86
CA TRP A 12 -7.91 3.55 -12.75
C TRP A 12 -8.14 4.65 -11.70
N ILE A 13 -7.08 5.37 -11.28
CA ILE A 13 -7.18 6.50 -10.36
C ILE A 13 -8.09 7.59 -10.93
N SER A 14 -7.90 7.95 -12.21
CA SER A 14 -8.71 8.98 -12.86
C SER A 14 -10.20 8.61 -12.89
N HIS A 15 -10.50 7.35 -13.16
CA HIS A 15 -11.88 6.86 -13.16
C HIS A 15 -12.48 6.81 -11.75
N LYS A 16 -11.72 6.31 -10.77
CA LYS A 16 -12.21 6.10 -9.39
C LYS A 16 -12.37 7.40 -8.60
N TYR A 17 -11.44 8.35 -8.79
CA TYR A 17 -11.35 9.57 -7.98
C TYR A 17 -11.64 10.85 -8.77
N ASN A 18 -11.99 10.74 -10.05
CA ASN A 18 -12.23 11.87 -10.96
C ASN A 18 -11.05 12.88 -11.03
N VAL A 19 -9.80 12.36 -10.96
CA VAL A 19 -8.58 13.16 -11.02
C VAL A 19 -7.86 12.89 -12.33
N PRO A 20 -7.83 13.84 -13.29
CA PRO A 20 -7.25 13.59 -14.60
C PRO A 20 -5.73 13.48 -14.55
N LYS A 21 -5.18 12.49 -15.27
CA LYS A 21 -3.75 12.34 -15.59
C LYS A 21 -2.79 12.36 -14.38
N TYR A 22 -3.25 11.92 -13.21
CA TYR A 22 -2.50 12.00 -11.95
C TYR A 22 -1.04 11.50 -12.03
N LEU A 23 -0.80 10.34 -12.68
CA LEU A 23 0.54 9.76 -12.77
C LEU A 23 1.35 10.21 -14.00
N LYS A 24 0.76 10.97 -14.94
CA LYS A 24 1.42 11.29 -16.21
C LYS A 24 2.71 12.11 -16.02
N HIS A 25 2.68 13.04 -15.10
CA HIS A 25 3.76 14.01 -14.89
C HIS A 25 4.68 13.66 -13.72
N LEU A 26 4.44 12.54 -13.04
CA LEU A 26 5.33 12.11 -11.96
C LEU A 26 6.65 11.61 -12.54
N PRO A 27 7.79 12.13 -12.08
CA PRO A 27 9.10 11.67 -12.51
C PRO A 27 9.27 10.19 -12.15
N THR A 28 10.05 9.49 -12.95
CA THR A 28 10.43 8.10 -12.69
C THR A 28 11.92 7.99 -12.74
N SER A 29 12.54 7.55 -11.66
CA SER A 29 13.95 7.21 -11.62
C SER A 29 14.11 5.69 -11.49
N ILE A 30 15.11 5.15 -12.18
CA ILE A 30 15.49 3.75 -12.11
C ILE A 30 16.85 3.71 -11.44
N ILE A 31 16.92 3.08 -10.27
CA ILE A 31 18.15 2.95 -9.50
C ILE A 31 18.53 1.47 -9.52
N PRO A 32 19.67 1.09 -10.14
CA PRO A 32 20.12 -0.30 -10.13
C PRO A 32 20.60 -0.67 -8.72
N LEU A 33 20.17 -1.83 -8.25
CA LEU A 33 20.71 -2.45 -7.03
C LEU A 33 22.01 -3.13 -7.40
N LYS A 34 23.12 -2.75 -6.77
CA LYS A 34 24.47 -3.18 -7.16
C LYS A 34 25.05 -4.26 -6.24
N SER A 35 24.56 -4.36 -5.03
CA SER A 35 25.07 -5.27 -4.02
C SER A 35 23.95 -6.15 -3.44
N GLU A 36 24.33 -7.27 -2.84
CA GLU A 36 23.39 -8.09 -2.05
C GLU A 36 22.74 -7.28 -0.94
N GLU A 37 23.51 -6.40 -0.27
CA GLU A 37 22.99 -5.56 0.80
C GLU A 37 21.93 -4.57 0.31
N ASP A 38 22.12 -3.96 -0.88
CA ASP A 38 21.10 -3.09 -1.50
C ASP A 38 19.78 -3.85 -1.73
N ILE A 39 19.88 -5.14 -2.14
CA ILE A 39 18.70 -5.98 -2.35
C ILE A 39 18.00 -6.27 -1.03
N LEU A 40 18.75 -6.65 0.02
CA LEU A 40 18.22 -6.94 1.36
C LEU A 40 17.54 -5.69 1.98
N GLU A 41 18.21 -4.52 1.87
CA GLU A 41 17.63 -3.26 2.35
C GLU A 41 16.38 -2.85 1.57
N THR A 42 16.38 -3.06 0.24
CA THR A 42 15.23 -2.71 -0.60
C THR A 42 14.04 -3.63 -0.32
N ALA A 43 14.26 -4.94 -0.18
CA ALA A 43 13.22 -5.90 0.15
C ALA A 43 12.55 -5.55 1.49
N THR A 44 13.34 -5.31 2.52
CA THR A 44 12.80 -4.91 3.84
C THR A 44 12.22 -3.49 3.84
N TYR A 45 12.71 -2.59 3.00
CA TYR A 45 12.07 -1.28 2.79
C TYR A 45 10.65 -1.43 2.24
N ILE A 46 10.47 -2.32 1.24
CA ILE A 46 9.13 -2.60 0.68
C ILE A 46 8.19 -3.14 1.77
N ASP A 47 8.66 -4.09 2.57
CA ASP A 47 7.86 -4.69 3.65
C ASP A 47 7.53 -3.68 4.77
N ARG A 48 8.39 -2.69 5.03
CA ARG A 48 8.13 -1.61 5.99
C ARG A 48 7.18 -0.53 5.48
N ASN A 49 6.96 -0.43 4.17
CA ASN A 49 6.17 0.67 3.59
C ASN A 49 4.77 0.79 4.19
N ALA A 50 4.12 -0.31 4.54
CA ALA A 50 2.82 -0.29 5.19
C ALA A 50 2.86 0.48 6.53
N ILE A 51 3.87 0.19 7.39
CA ILE A 51 4.07 0.89 8.67
C ILE A 51 4.40 2.37 8.42
N MET A 52 5.27 2.65 7.44
CA MET A 52 5.64 4.02 7.09
C MET A 52 4.46 4.83 6.55
N ALA A 53 3.46 4.14 5.99
CA ALA A 53 2.19 4.73 5.54
C ALA A 53 1.12 4.83 6.65
N GLY A 54 1.44 4.42 7.89
CA GLY A 54 0.55 4.54 9.05
C GLY A 54 -0.22 3.27 9.41
N PHE A 55 0.13 2.11 8.85
CA PHE A 55 -0.43 0.84 9.30
C PHE A 55 0.01 0.56 10.75
N LYS A 56 -0.96 0.26 11.62
CA LYS A 56 -0.73 0.11 13.07
C LYS A 56 -0.40 -1.32 13.53
N GLY A 57 -0.24 -2.25 12.61
CA GLY A 57 0.14 -3.64 12.90
C GLY A 57 1.61 -3.93 12.59
N LEU A 58 2.01 -5.17 12.79
CA LEU A 58 3.33 -5.64 12.34
C LEU A 58 3.36 -5.72 10.80
N PRO A 59 4.54 -5.59 10.16
CA PRO A 59 4.66 -5.76 8.70
C PRO A 59 4.06 -7.09 8.22
N SER A 60 4.18 -8.16 9.02
CA SER A 60 3.62 -9.48 8.74
C SER A 60 2.10 -9.58 8.85
N GLU A 61 1.44 -8.59 9.42
CA GLU A 61 -0.03 -8.52 9.50
C GLU A 61 -0.63 -7.75 8.34
N TYR A 62 0.20 -7.08 7.52
CA TYR A 62 -0.29 -6.35 6.36
C TYR A 62 -0.67 -7.31 5.23
N PRO A 63 -1.98 -7.43 4.88
CA PRO A 63 -2.48 -8.50 4.01
C PRO A 63 -1.99 -8.38 2.56
N TRP A 64 -1.53 -7.20 2.14
CA TRP A 64 -1.07 -6.92 0.77
C TRP A 64 0.46 -6.96 0.62
N GLY A 65 1.18 -7.35 1.69
CA GLY A 65 2.63 -7.43 1.71
C GLY A 65 3.15 -8.85 1.66
N SER A 66 4.41 -9.02 1.20
CA SER A 66 5.11 -10.30 1.19
C SER A 66 5.68 -10.70 2.55
N CYS A 67 5.86 -9.76 3.47
CA CYS A 67 6.43 -10.01 4.79
C CYS A 67 5.73 -11.13 5.57
N GLN A 68 4.41 -11.26 5.42
CA GLN A 68 3.63 -12.35 6.05
C GLN A 68 4.02 -13.75 5.57
N LEU A 69 4.75 -13.87 4.47
CA LEU A 69 5.11 -15.13 3.83
C LEU A 69 6.53 -15.58 4.17
N MET A 70 7.39 -14.61 4.53
CA MET A 70 8.81 -14.84 4.74
C MET A 70 9.06 -15.85 5.85
N PHE A 71 9.87 -16.88 5.53
CA PHE A 71 10.28 -17.97 6.43
C PHE A 71 9.12 -18.77 7.04
N LYS A 72 7.93 -18.72 6.46
CA LYS A 72 6.80 -19.55 6.88
C LYS A 72 6.79 -20.89 6.15
N THR A 73 6.80 -21.95 6.90
CA THR A 73 6.63 -23.33 6.40
C THR A 73 5.17 -23.75 6.31
N ASP A 74 4.28 -23.07 7.06
CA ASP A 74 2.85 -23.39 7.08
C ASP A 74 2.16 -22.96 5.79
N LYS A 75 1.64 -23.94 5.05
CA LYS A 75 0.87 -23.76 3.82
C LYS A 75 -0.64 -23.92 4.01
N THR A 76 -1.13 -24.02 5.24
CA THR A 76 -2.58 -24.24 5.53
C THR A 76 -3.45 -23.12 4.93
N ARG A 77 -2.94 -21.89 4.83
CA ARG A 77 -3.63 -20.78 4.18
C ARG A 77 -3.92 -21.01 2.69
N LEU A 78 -3.17 -21.90 2.02
CA LEU A 78 -3.37 -22.23 0.62
C LEU A 78 -4.45 -23.30 0.44
N ALA A 79 -4.84 -24.01 1.51
CA ALA A 79 -5.83 -25.08 1.47
C ALA A 79 -7.21 -24.62 0.99
N ASN A 80 -7.56 -23.36 1.25
CA ASN A 80 -8.84 -22.76 0.85
C ASN A 80 -8.75 -21.92 -0.43
N CYS A 81 -7.63 -22.01 -1.17
CA CYS A 81 -7.46 -21.28 -2.42
C CYS A 81 -7.85 -22.16 -3.60
N LYS A 82 -8.44 -21.55 -4.64
CA LYS A 82 -8.74 -22.20 -5.92
C LYS A 82 -7.77 -21.73 -6.99
N LYS A 83 -7.47 -22.59 -7.95
CA LYS A 83 -6.64 -22.21 -9.11
C LYS A 83 -7.45 -21.36 -10.09
N ILE A 84 -6.78 -20.43 -10.77
CA ILE A 84 -7.42 -19.60 -11.82
C ILE A 84 -8.15 -20.45 -12.86
N LYS A 85 -7.55 -21.58 -13.30
CA LYS A 85 -8.16 -22.48 -14.28
C LYS A 85 -9.46 -23.15 -13.81
N ASP A 86 -9.73 -23.15 -12.52
CA ASP A 86 -10.91 -23.79 -11.93
C ASP A 86 -12.11 -22.80 -11.85
N PHE A 87 -11.93 -21.56 -12.31
CA PHE A 87 -12.97 -20.55 -12.42
C PHE A 87 -13.40 -20.39 -13.87
N SER A 88 -14.67 -20.07 -14.09
CA SER A 88 -15.13 -19.55 -15.36
C SER A 88 -14.65 -18.12 -15.62
N GLU A 89 -14.63 -17.69 -16.88
CA GLU A 89 -14.23 -16.31 -17.21
C GLU A 89 -15.11 -15.25 -16.53
N ASN A 90 -16.40 -15.53 -16.35
CA ASN A 90 -17.33 -14.61 -15.71
C ASN A 90 -17.04 -14.49 -14.21
N GLU A 91 -16.80 -15.60 -13.53
CA GLU A 91 -16.41 -15.60 -12.11
C GLU A 91 -15.10 -14.84 -11.90
N LEU A 92 -14.09 -15.04 -12.75
CA LEU A 92 -12.83 -14.29 -12.67
C LEU A 92 -13.03 -12.79 -12.88
N ARG A 93 -13.88 -12.40 -13.83
CA ARG A 93 -14.19 -10.97 -14.06
C ARG A 93 -14.86 -10.34 -12.84
N ASP A 94 -15.78 -11.05 -12.22
CA ASP A 94 -16.49 -10.55 -11.05
C ASP A 94 -15.60 -10.51 -9.82
N LEU A 95 -14.74 -11.51 -9.64
CA LEU A 95 -13.87 -11.65 -8.48
C LEU A 95 -12.64 -10.71 -8.57
N LEU A 96 -11.92 -10.76 -9.69
CA LEU A 96 -10.65 -10.04 -9.86
C LEU A 96 -10.79 -8.69 -10.58
N ARG A 97 -11.98 -8.39 -11.10
CA ARG A 97 -12.28 -7.16 -11.86
C ARG A 97 -11.31 -6.94 -13.03
N THR A 98 -10.82 -8.03 -13.64
CA THR A 98 -9.87 -7.99 -14.75
C THR A 98 -10.38 -8.79 -15.94
N ARG A 99 -9.93 -8.39 -17.14
CA ARG A 99 -10.12 -9.14 -18.41
C ARG A 99 -8.80 -9.71 -18.93
N VAL A 100 -7.73 -9.57 -18.14
CA VAL A 100 -6.40 -10.09 -18.50
C VAL A 100 -6.39 -11.58 -18.25
N SER A 101 -5.88 -12.35 -19.22
CA SER A 101 -5.57 -13.76 -19.02
C SER A 101 -4.44 -13.89 -18.01
N LEU A 102 -4.69 -14.65 -16.95
CA LEU A 102 -3.74 -14.93 -15.87
C LEU A 102 -3.27 -16.39 -15.97
N PRO A 103 -2.09 -16.73 -15.43
CA PRO A 103 -1.62 -18.11 -15.38
C PRO A 103 -2.62 -19.01 -14.65
N GLY A 104 -2.99 -20.12 -15.27
CA GLY A 104 -4.06 -20.99 -14.79
C GLY A 104 -3.74 -21.72 -13.48
N ASP A 105 -2.45 -21.85 -13.12
CA ASP A 105 -1.95 -22.47 -11.90
C ASP A 105 -1.91 -21.51 -10.70
N TRP A 106 -2.10 -20.20 -10.93
CA TRP A 106 -2.14 -19.21 -9.85
C TRP A 106 -3.31 -19.45 -8.93
N LEU A 107 -3.11 -19.20 -7.65
CA LEU A 107 -4.06 -19.42 -6.58
C LEU A 107 -4.77 -18.12 -6.18
N VAL A 108 -6.07 -18.21 -5.99
CA VAL A 108 -6.93 -17.11 -5.52
C VAL A 108 -7.62 -17.54 -4.24
N ASN A 109 -7.58 -16.69 -3.23
CA ASN A 109 -8.31 -16.93 -1.99
C ASN A 109 -9.80 -16.53 -2.09
N ASN A 110 -10.58 -16.87 -1.07
CA ASN A 110 -12.02 -16.58 -1.03
C ASN A 110 -12.37 -15.08 -1.06
N ASN A 111 -11.39 -14.20 -0.77
CA ASN A 111 -11.57 -12.74 -0.81
C ASN A 111 -11.22 -12.14 -2.20
N GLY A 112 -10.97 -12.97 -3.21
CA GLY A 112 -10.60 -12.51 -4.54
C GLY A 112 -9.17 -11.96 -4.63
N MET A 113 -8.27 -12.36 -3.75
CA MET A 113 -6.87 -11.95 -3.80
C MET A 113 -6.02 -13.08 -4.39
N ILE A 114 -5.21 -12.75 -5.39
CA ILE A 114 -4.20 -13.68 -5.91
C ILE A 114 -3.13 -13.85 -4.83
N MET A 115 -2.78 -15.10 -4.54
CA MET A 115 -1.80 -15.41 -3.52
C MET A 115 -0.40 -14.92 -3.95
N PRO A 116 0.30 -14.17 -3.11
CA PRO A 116 1.61 -13.60 -3.45
C PRO A 116 2.66 -14.64 -3.84
N GLU A 117 2.56 -15.87 -3.35
CA GLU A 117 3.42 -17.00 -3.72
C GLU A 117 3.38 -17.30 -5.23
N CYS A 118 2.36 -16.84 -5.94
CA CYS A 118 2.24 -17.04 -7.37
C CYS A 118 3.16 -16.13 -8.19
N PHE A 119 3.59 -14.99 -7.61
CA PHE A 119 4.36 -13.97 -8.35
C PHE A 119 5.55 -13.39 -7.55
N VAL A 120 5.75 -13.79 -6.30
CA VAL A 120 6.91 -13.41 -5.48
C VAL A 120 7.82 -14.63 -5.33
N ASP A 121 9.07 -14.51 -5.74
CA ASP A 121 10.08 -15.53 -5.53
C ASP A 121 10.61 -15.47 -4.09
N LEU A 122 9.84 -16.07 -3.18
CA LEU A 122 10.17 -16.09 -1.76
C LEU A 122 11.46 -16.86 -1.49
N GLU A 123 11.68 -17.96 -2.21
CA GLU A 123 12.86 -18.81 -2.01
C GLU A 123 14.16 -18.05 -2.34
N ALA A 124 14.17 -17.29 -3.44
CA ALA A 124 15.31 -16.47 -3.80
C ALA A 124 15.63 -15.41 -2.73
N ILE A 125 14.59 -14.74 -2.20
CA ILE A 125 14.77 -13.73 -1.16
C ILE A 125 15.19 -14.37 0.17
N GLU A 126 14.59 -15.48 0.57
CA GLU A 126 14.94 -16.20 1.79
C GLU A 126 16.39 -16.71 1.76
N LYS A 127 16.87 -17.20 0.61
CA LYS A 127 18.28 -17.58 0.41
C LYS A 127 19.24 -16.40 0.63
N LEU A 128 18.87 -15.21 0.20
CA LEU A 128 19.70 -14.01 0.42
C LEU A 128 19.75 -13.62 1.90
N PHE A 129 18.63 -13.67 2.62
CA PHE A 129 18.62 -13.41 4.05
C PHE A 129 19.27 -14.52 4.87
N LYS A 130 19.26 -15.77 4.39
CA LYS A 130 19.80 -16.98 5.02
C LYS A 130 19.05 -17.41 6.29
N THR A 131 18.63 -16.49 7.13
CA THR A 131 17.95 -16.79 8.39
C THR A 131 16.81 -15.78 8.70
N PRO A 132 15.75 -16.23 9.40
CA PRO A 132 14.71 -15.35 9.90
C PRO A 132 15.26 -14.21 10.77
N ALA A 133 16.25 -14.48 11.60
CA ALA A 133 16.86 -13.48 12.49
C ALA A 133 17.54 -12.35 11.68
N ARG A 134 18.25 -12.69 10.60
CA ARG A 134 18.86 -11.68 9.71
C ARG A 134 17.79 -10.86 8.99
N TYR A 135 16.72 -11.49 8.52
CA TYR A 135 15.59 -10.77 7.93
C TYR A 135 14.96 -9.78 8.92
N LEU A 136 14.68 -10.23 10.15
CA LEU A 136 14.13 -9.37 11.20
C LEU A 136 15.08 -8.22 11.55
N TYR A 137 16.39 -8.46 11.62
CA TYR A 137 17.38 -7.41 11.82
C TYR A 137 17.28 -6.32 10.75
N PHE A 138 17.26 -6.68 9.46
CA PHE A 138 17.11 -5.69 8.38
C PHE A 138 15.73 -5.01 8.41
N LEU A 139 14.68 -5.74 8.78
CA LEU A 139 13.33 -5.20 8.89
C LEU A 139 13.22 -4.15 9.99
N THR A 140 13.88 -4.35 11.12
CA THR A 140 13.77 -3.48 12.32
C THR A 140 14.87 -2.41 12.39
N LYS A 141 16.07 -2.65 11.83
CA LYS A 141 17.25 -1.75 11.87
C LYS A 141 16.93 -0.26 11.62
N LYS A 142 15.97 0.04 10.72
CA LYS A 142 15.56 1.41 10.41
C LYS A 142 14.25 1.84 11.10
N LEU A 143 13.62 0.95 11.83
CA LEU A 143 12.41 1.26 12.60
C LEU A 143 12.75 1.81 13.99
N GLU A 144 13.88 1.40 14.60
CA GLU A 144 14.27 1.79 15.95
C GLU A 144 14.36 3.31 16.11
N GLY A 145 14.97 4.02 15.16
CA GLY A 145 15.05 5.50 15.19
C GLY A 145 13.75 6.24 14.81
N LYS A 146 12.72 5.53 14.26
CA LYS A 146 11.46 6.13 13.83
C LYS A 146 10.26 5.65 14.61
N VAL A 147 10.36 4.49 15.26
CA VAL A 147 9.34 3.99 16.18
C VAL A 147 9.28 4.88 17.40
N ASP A 148 10.42 5.35 17.95
CA ASP A 148 10.43 6.33 19.04
C ASP A 148 9.79 7.67 18.62
N LEU A 149 10.00 8.11 17.39
CA LEU A 149 9.36 9.31 16.84
C LEU A 149 7.88 9.08 16.48
N SER A 150 7.47 7.84 16.15
CA SER A 150 6.09 7.53 15.81
C SER A 150 5.25 7.18 17.04
N ILE A 151 5.84 6.60 18.09
CA ILE A 151 5.14 6.39 19.36
C ILE A 151 4.82 7.74 20.02
N SER A 152 5.74 8.69 19.99
CA SER A 152 5.43 10.06 20.44
C SER A 152 4.50 10.85 19.50
N ARG A 153 4.42 10.48 18.21
CA ARG A 153 3.48 11.04 17.22
C ARG A 153 2.17 10.26 17.09
N SER A 154 2.11 8.99 17.48
CA SER A 154 0.94 8.11 17.33
C SER A 154 -0.15 8.30 18.39
N GLN A 155 -0.01 9.29 19.28
CA GLN A 155 -1.17 9.78 20.05
C GLN A 155 -2.12 10.65 19.20
N LYS A 156 -1.78 10.91 17.92
CA LYS A 156 -2.71 11.57 17.02
C LYS A 156 -3.53 10.51 16.30
N SER A 157 -4.76 10.42 16.74
CA SER A 157 -5.81 9.54 16.25
C SER A 157 -5.85 9.47 14.71
N PHE A 158 -5.75 8.26 14.15
CA PHE A 158 -6.19 8.03 12.79
C PHE A 158 -7.68 8.42 12.70
N VAL A 159 -7.93 9.55 12.07
CA VAL A 159 -9.29 9.98 11.78
C VAL A 159 -9.71 9.32 10.48
N PRO A 160 -10.76 8.48 10.46
CA PRO A 160 -11.27 7.88 9.23
C PRO A 160 -11.61 8.95 8.19
N ASP A 161 -11.38 8.68 6.91
CA ASP A 161 -11.65 9.63 5.80
C ASP A 161 -13.04 10.28 5.87
N LYS A 162 -14.05 9.53 6.31
CA LYS A 162 -15.44 10.03 6.46
C LYS A 162 -15.55 11.08 7.57
N GLU A 163 -14.82 10.88 8.64
CA GLU A 163 -14.80 11.80 9.79
C GLU A 163 -13.92 13.02 9.49
N LEU A 164 -12.76 12.79 8.83
CA LEU A 164 -11.89 13.85 8.36
C LEU A 164 -12.60 14.80 7.39
N ARG A 165 -13.46 14.28 6.51
CA ARG A 165 -14.28 15.09 5.60
C ARG A 165 -15.30 15.93 6.34
N LYS A 166 -15.91 15.41 7.42
CA LYS A 166 -16.83 16.21 8.28
C LYS A 166 -16.08 17.32 8.97
N ILE A 167 -14.94 17.00 9.61
CA ILE A 167 -14.08 17.98 10.30
C ILE A 167 -13.63 19.07 9.31
N ALA A 168 -13.25 18.67 8.08
CA ALA A 168 -12.84 19.61 7.05
C ALA A 168 -13.98 20.53 6.60
N ALA A 169 -15.19 20.01 6.45
CA ALA A 169 -16.37 20.79 6.10
C ALA A 169 -16.77 21.78 7.24
N ASP A 170 -16.73 21.31 8.49
CA ASP A 170 -17.01 22.15 9.66
C ASP A 170 -15.96 23.27 9.83
N LEU A 171 -14.69 22.94 9.60
CA LEU A 171 -13.60 23.92 9.65
C LEU A 171 -13.69 24.94 8.51
N ALA A 172 -14.07 24.48 7.30
CA ALA A 172 -14.33 25.34 6.16
C ALA A 172 -15.51 26.29 6.43
N GLN A 173 -16.60 25.79 7.00
CA GLN A 173 -17.75 26.59 7.40
C GLN A 173 -17.37 27.69 8.42
N LYS A 174 -16.58 27.32 9.44
CA LYS A 174 -16.12 28.27 10.48
C LYS A 174 -15.14 29.31 9.93
N THR A 175 -14.31 28.96 8.97
CA THR A 175 -13.21 29.82 8.51
C THR A 175 -13.58 30.63 7.28
N PHE A 176 -14.38 30.07 6.38
CA PHE A 176 -14.70 30.66 5.07
C PHE A 176 -16.20 30.84 4.82
N GLY A 177 -17.07 30.46 5.79
CA GLY A 177 -18.53 30.63 5.66
C GLY A 177 -19.20 29.62 4.71
N THR A 178 -18.47 28.58 4.25
CA THR A 178 -19.01 27.53 3.38
C THR A 178 -18.52 26.15 3.78
N SER A 179 -19.41 25.17 3.78
CA SER A 179 -19.07 23.75 4.00
C SER A 179 -18.61 23.05 2.71
N ASP A 180 -18.85 23.66 1.55
CA ASP A 180 -18.42 23.13 0.27
C ASP A 180 -16.96 23.50 -0.01
N ILE A 181 -16.07 22.55 0.28
CA ILE A 181 -14.62 22.72 0.10
C ILE A 181 -14.25 22.89 -1.38
N GLN A 182 -15.08 22.36 -2.30
CA GLN A 182 -14.78 22.46 -3.73
C GLN A 182 -15.05 23.87 -4.28
N SER A 183 -15.94 24.62 -3.68
CA SER A 183 -16.24 26.01 -4.04
C SER A 183 -15.16 27.00 -3.59
N LEU A 184 -14.26 26.60 -2.65
CA LEU A 184 -13.18 27.45 -2.16
C LEU A 184 -12.10 27.69 -3.23
N LYS A 185 -11.54 28.91 -3.26
CA LYS A 185 -10.36 29.24 -4.06
C LYS A 185 -9.16 28.36 -3.66
N VAL A 186 -8.24 28.12 -4.59
CA VAL A 186 -7.08 27.24 -4.38
C VAL A 186 -6.27 27.64 -3.12
N ASN A 187 -6.04 28.94 -2.92
CA ASN A 187 -5.30 29.44 -1.76
C ASN A 187 -6.02 29.16 -0.42
N ASP A 188 -7.35 29.21 -0.41
CA ASP A 188 -8.15 28.93 0.79
C ASP A 188 -8.19 27.43 1.08
N ARG A 189 -8.23 26.59 0.04
CA ARG A 189 -8.06 25.13 0.20
C ARG A 189 -6.69 24.77 0.78
N ILE A 190 -5.62 25.45 0.36
CA ILE A 190 -4.27 25.24 0.91
C ILE A 190 -4.22 25.68 2.40
N ARG A 191 -4.84 26.80 2.75
CA ARG A 191 -4.95 27.25 4.15
C ARG A 191 -5.73 26.27 5.00
N LEU A 192 -6.86 25.77 4.51
CA LEU A 192 -7.67 24.76 5.18
C LEU A 192 -6.86 23.46 5.40
N ALA A 193 -6.14 22.99 4.38
CA ALA A 193 -5.32 21.78 4.49
C ALA A 193 -4.17 21.92 5.50
N LYS A 194 -3.51 23.09 5.54
CA LYS A 194 -2.46 23.38 6.53
C LYS A 194 -3.03 23.37 7.96
N ARG A 195 -4.21 23.95 8.14
CA ARG A 195 -4.86 24.01 9.44
C ARG A 195 -5.36 22.64 9.90
N LEU A 196 -5.98 21.86 9.02
CA LEU A 196 -6.34 20.45 9.27
C LEU A 196 -5.12 19.63 9.68
N LYS A 197 -4.00 19.81 8.97
CA LYS A 197 -2.76 19.11 9.30
C LYS A 197 -2.25 19.49 10.68
N SER A 198 -2.26 20.76 11.05
CA SER A 198 -1.74 21.22 12.35
C SER A 198 -2.66 20.86 13.53
N GLU A 199 -3.98 20.86 13.35
CA GLU A 199 -4.93 20.66 14.43
C GLU A 199 -5.32 19.17 14.63
N TYR A 200 -5.33 18.36 13.56
CA TYR A 200 -5.89 17.00 13.58
C TYR A 200 -4.95 15.90 13.07
N LEU A 201 -3.89 16.23 12.33
CA LEU A 201 -3.01 15.24 11.69
C LEU A 201 -1.53 15.41 12.05
N SER A 202 -1.18 16.34 12.94
CA SER A 202 0.23 16.57 13.33
C SER A 202 0.55 15.95 14.68
#